data_8fc5e9cf1824105bdf39ff30e91af262
#
_entry.id   8fc5e9cf1824105bdf39ff30e91af262
#
_cell.length_a   1.000
_cell.length_b   1.000
_cell.length_c   1.000
_cell.angle_alpha   90.00
_cell.angle_beta   90.00
_cell.angle_gamma   90.00
#
_symmetry.space_group_name_H-M   'P 1'
#
loop_
_entity.id
_entity.type
_entity.pdbx_description
1 polymer ?
#
loop_
_entity_poly.entity_id
_entity_poly.type
_entity_poly.pdbx_seq_one_letter_code
_entity_poly.pdbx_strand_id
1 'polypeptide(L)'
;MTQPSVVVAGNADYPRVAAEEILQEIESAVELNGRCSIALAGGSTPEPVYRELARPAMAERLPWGLLDVFFSDERCVPPDHPDSNYRMAWNTLLHGSPLEPGQIHRMKGEWQDHDAAAAEYQSVLPPRIDVLLLGMGEDGHTASIFPGSPAIDERTRLVVAVRSPRPPEWRITLTPPAIEKAGTVMVLASGCRKAPMVARAIRGSFDPINVPVQLALAGVWLLDRDAASEIEDLVPILQRERKQMQSVRPSAR
;
A
#
# COMPACT_ATOMS: atom_id res chain seq x y z
N MET A 1 -16.02 12.22 10.73
CA MET A 1 -15.34 11.43 9.68
C MET A 1 -13.86 11.75 9.78
N THR A 2 -13.01 10.73 9.84
CA THR A 2 -11.56 10.90 9.91
C THR A 2 -11.09 11.44 8.56
N GLN A 3 -10.37 12.56 8.57
CA GLN A 3 -9.81 13.14 7.33
C GLN A 3 -8.47 12.47 6.99
N PRO A 4 -8.10 12.37 5.71
CA PRO A 4 -6.81 11.84 5.30
C PRO A 4 -5.67 12.76 5.73
N SER A 5 -4.52 12.17 6.02
CA SER A 5 -3.25 12.90 6.08
C SER A 5 -2.64 12.92 4.67
N VAL A 6 -2.33 14.09 4.12
CA VAL A 6 -1.84 14.20 2.74
C VAL A 6 -0.41 14.74 2.71
N VAL A 7 0.44 14.11 1.91
CA VAL A 7 1.78 14.59 1.52
C VAL A 7 1.78 14.81 0.03
N VAL A 8 2.07 16.05 -0.41
CA VAL A 8 2.16 16.38 -1.83
C VAL A 8 3.60 16.74 -2.17
N ALA A 9 4.16 16.05 -3.14
CA ALA A 9 5.50 16.30 -3.68
C ALA A 9 5.45 16.83 -5.11
N GLY A 10 6.51 17.51 -5.54
CA GLY A 10 6.71 17.81 -6.98
C GLY A 10 6.79 16.51 -7.78
N ASN A 11 6.29 16.49 -9.02
CA ASN A 11 6.22 15.28 -9.83
C ASN A 11 7.57 14.53 -9.93
N ALA A 12 8.67 15.27 -10.13
CA ALA A 12 10.01 14.70 -10.21
C ALA A 12 10.54 14.21 -8.85
N ASP A 13 10.11 14.83 -7.76
CA ASP A 13 10.55 14.49 -6.40
C ASP A 13 9.68 13.42 -5.74
N TYR A 14 8.52 13.12 -6.32
CA TYR A 14 7.53 12.22 -5.73
C TYR A 14 8.11 10.87 -5.28
N PRO A 15 8.88 10.13 -6.12
CA PRO A 15 9.42 8.85 -5.70
C PRO A 15 10.30 8.96 -4.45
N ARG A 16 11.16 9.98 -4.40
CA ARG A 16 12.06 10.22 -3.27
C ARG A 16 11.32 10.60 -2.00
N VAL A 17 10.35 11.50 -2.11
CA VAL A 17 9.54 11.94 -0.95
C VAL A 17 8.69 10.80 -0.42
N ALA A 18 8.04 10.04 -1.31
CA ALA A 18 7.25 8.88 -0.91
C ALA A 18 8.10 7.79 -0.25
N ALA A 19 9.31 7.55 -0.78
CA ALA A 19 10.26 6.59 -0.19
C ALA A 19 10.70 7.03 1.22
N GLU A 20 11.00 8.31 1.44
CA GLU A 20 11.37 8.84 2.75
C GLU A 20 10.22 8.70 3.77
N GLU A 21 8.98 8.98 3.36
CA GLU A 21 7.81 8.81 4.22
C GLU A 21 7.58 7.34 4.61
N ILE A 22 7.75 6.42 3.66
CA ILE A 22 7.66 4.98 3.93
C ILE A 22 8.76 4.54 4.90
N LEU A 23 9.99 4.98 4.68
CA LEU A 23 11.13 4.66 5.54
C LEU A 23 10.89 5.16 6.97
N GLN A 24 10.38 6.38 7.16
CA GLN A 24 10.05 6.92 8.48
C GLN A 24 8.98 6.09 9.20
N GLU A 25 7.95 5.60 8.50
CA GLU A 25 6.94 4.74 9.11
C GLU A 25 7.51 3.35 9.46
N ILE A 26 8.44 2.82 8.64
CA ILE A 26 9.17 1.59 8.98
C ILE A 26 10.04 1.79 10.23
N GLU A 27 10.85 2.86 10.28
CA GLU A 27 11.69 3.20 11.42
C GLU A 27 10.84 3.34 12.69
N SER A 28 9.71 4.03 12.62
CA SER A 28 8.76 4.20 13.72
C SER A 28 8.15 2.88 14.18
N ALA A 29 7.78 1.99 13.25
CA ALA A 29 7.23 0.68 13.59
C ALA A 29 8.27 -0.20 14.29
N VAL A 30 9.53 -0.18 13.83
CA VAL A 30 10.63 -0.91 14.48
C VAL A 30 10.92 -0.35 15.88
N GLU A 31 10.92 0.97 16.04
CA GLU A 31 11.11 1.59 17.35
C GLU A 31 10.01 1.18 18.35
N LEU A 32 8.76 1.11 17.87
CA LEU A 32 7.60 0.77 18.71
C LEU A 32 7.50 -0.73 19.04
N ASN A 33 7.74 -1.60 18.02
CA ASN A 33 7.40 -3.02 18.08
C ASN A 33 8.64 -3.95 18.08
N GLY A 34 9.86 -3.40 17.91
CA GLY A 34 11.10 -4.16 17.76
C GLY A 34 11.31 -4.79 16.37
N ARG A 35 10.30 -4.78 15.52
CA ARG A 35 10.33 -5.22 14.10
C ARG A 35 9.18 -4.57 13.34
N CYS A 36 9.21 -4.69 12.01
CA CYS A 36 8.17 -4.14 11.14
C CYS A 36 7.72 -5.16 10.11
N SER A 37 6.42 -5.37 10.01
CA SER A 37 5.76 -6.04 8.90
C SER A 37 5.28 -4.99 7.90
N ILE A 38 5.78 -5.06 6.65
CA ILE A 38 5.37 -4.15 5.58
C ILE A 38 4.69 -4.94 4.45
N ALA A 39 3.51 -4.49 4.02
CA ALA A 39 2.85 -5.03 2.84
C ALA A 39 3.03 -4.08 1.64
N LEU A 40 3.63 -4.59 0.57
CA LEU A 40 3.94 -3.84 -0.65
C LEU A 40 2.75 -3.81 -1.60
N ALA A 41 2.54 -2.69 -2.27
CA ALA A 41 1.59 -2.55 -3.36
C ALA A 41 2.23 -2.86 -4.72
N GLY A 42 1.43 -3.31 -5.66
CA GLY A 42 1.82 -3.45 -7.06
C GLY A 42 1.52 -2.22 -7.91
N GLY A 43 1.96 -2.26 -9.16
CA GLY A 43 1.65 -1.25 -10.17
C GLY A 43 2.76 -0.23 -10.43
N SER A 44 2.52 0.67 -11.39
CA SER A 44 3.52 1.62 -11.90
C SER A 44 3.84 2.77 -10.94
N THR A 45 2.96 3.11 -10.00
CA THR A 45 3.19 4.20 -9.05
C THR A 45 4.20 3.81 -7.97
N PRO A 46 4.11 2.63 -7.30
CA PRO A 46 5.11 2.23 -6.31
C PRO A 46 6.46 1.81 -6.90
N GLU A 47 6.52 1.38 -8.15
CA GLU A 47 7.76 0.92 -8.78
C GLU A 47 8.94 1.93 -8.65
N PRO A 48 8.81 3.21 -9.04
CA PRO A 48 9.88 4.19 -8.87
C PRO A 48 10.18 4.50 -7.40
N VAL A 49 9.19 4.39 -6.51
CA VAL A 49 9.38 4.57 -5.06
C VAL A 49 10.24 3.45 -4.48
N TYR A 50 10.03 2.20 -4.91
CA TYR A 50 10.86 1.06 -4.50
C TYR A 50 12.29 1.18 -5.00
N ARG A 51 12.50 1.70 -6.20
CA ARG A 51 13.85 2.00 -6.71
C ARG A 51 14.57 3.06 -5.86
N GLU A 52 13.84 4.05 -5.32
CA GLU A 52 14.41 5.04 -4.39
C GLU A 52 14.77 4.40 -3.04
N LEU A 53 13.91 3.54 -2.48
CA LEU A 53 14.20 2.80 -1.24
C LEU A 53 15.45 1.90 -1.39
N ALA A 54 15.68 1.35 -2.59
CA ALA A 54 16.84 0.51 -2.89
C ALA A 54 18.13 1.31 -3.13
N ARG A 55 18.10 2.64 -3.21
CA ARG A 55 19.32 3.44 -3.34
C ARG A 55 20.18 3.37 -2.07
N PRO A 56 21.50 3.37 -2.17
CA PRO A 56 22.40 3.20 -1.03
C PRO A 56 22.05 4.06 0.17
N ALA A 57 21.79 5.35 -0.04
CA ALA A 57 21.47 6.29 1.04
C ALA A 57 20.21 5.95 1.84
N MET A 58 19.22 5.30 1.23
CA MET A 58 18.00 4.83 1.91
C MET A 58 18.14 3.37 2.35
N ALA A 59 18.74 2.53 1.51
CA ALA A 59 18.93 1.12 1.80
C ALA A 59 19.77 0.88 3.06
N GLU A 60 20.77 1.73 3.33
CA GLU A 60 21.60 1.69 4.55
C GLU A 60 20.78 2.02 5.82
N ARG A 61 19.71 2.77 5.70
CA ARG A 61 18.81 3.12 6.82
C ARG A 61 17.74 2.07 7.05
N LEU A 62 17.39 1.29 6.03
CA LEU A 62 16.37 0.25 6.17
C LEU A 62 16.83 -0.83 7.16
N PRO A 63 16.06 -1.12 8.18
CA PRO A 63 16.39 -2.11 9.20
C PRO A 63 16.10 -3.54 8.70
N TRP A 64 16.75 -3.97 7.63
CA TRP A 64 16.49 -5.20 6.87
C TRP A 64 16.31 -6.45 7.74
N GLY A 65 17.16 -6.64 8.76
CA GLY A 65 17.07 -7.79 9.66
C GLY A 65 15.83 -7.80 10.57
N LEU A 66 15.08 -6.68 10.62
CA LEU A 66 13.87 -6.50 11.42
C LEU A 66 12.60 -6.37 10.56
N LEU A 67 12.73 -6.53 9.23
CA LEU A 67 11.59 -6.45 8.31
C LEU A 67 11.03 -7.84 7.99
N ASP A 68 9.71 -7.92 7.90
CA ASP A 68 8.98 -8.98 7.21
C ASP A 68 8.17 -8.36 6.08
N VAL A 69 8.38 -8.82 4.85
CA VAL A 69 7.80 -8.24 3.64
C VAL A 69 6.63 -9.10 3.16
N PHE A 70 5.49 -8.47 3.03
CA PHE A 70 4.23 -9.01 2.53
C PHE A 70 3.78 -8.25 1.27
N PHE A 71 2.60 -8.59 0.73
CA PHE A 71 1.99 -7.95 -0.44
C PHE A 71 0.52 -7.63 -0.15
N SER A 72 0.03 -6.49 -0.66
CA SER A 72 -1.38 -6.08 -0.49
C SER A 72 -2.31 -6.85 -1.43
N ASP A 73 -1.80 -7.19 -2.61
CA ASP A 73 -2.47 -8.06 -3.59
C ASP A 73 -1.44 -8.69 -4.53
N GLU A 74 -1.88 -9.72 -5.24
CA GLU A 74 -1.08 -10.33 -6.31
C GLU A 74 -1.98 -10.82 -7.43
N ARG A 75 -1.41 -10.85 -8.62
CA ARG A 75 -2.00 -11.43 -9.81
C ARG A 75 -1.81 -12.96 -9.78
N CYS A 76 -2.87 -13.71 -10.08
CA CYS A 76 -2.76 -15.18 -10.14
C CYS A 76 -2.02 -15.61 -11.41
N VAL A 77 -0.71 -15.44 -11.35
CA VAL A 77 0.27 -15.79 -12.39
C VAL A 77 1.54 -16.34 -11.72
N PRO A 78 2.45 -17.00 -12.47
CA PRO A 78 3.75 -17.39 -11.95
C PRO A 78 4.55 -16.20 -11.39
N PRO A 79 5.42 -16.41 -10.38
CA PRO A 79 6.14 -15.32 -9.71
C PRO A 79 7.16 -14.59 -10.61
N ASP A 80 7.52 -15.16 -11.75
CA ASP A 80 8.40 -14.57 -12.77
C ASP A 80 7.63 -13.95 -13.95
N HIS A 81 6.28 -14.00 -13.92
CA HIS A 81 5.45 -13.41 -14.96
C HIS A 81 5.55 -11.87 -14.96
N PRO A 82 5.53 -11.19 -16.13
CA PRO A 82 5.60 -9.72 -16.21
C PRO A 82 4.56 -8.98 -15.34
N ASP A 83 3.39 -9.55 -15.18
CA ASP A 83 2.30 -8.96 -14.39
C ASP A 83 2.40 -9.24 -12.89
N SER A 84 3.37 -10.02 -12.40
CA SER A 84 3.50 -10.32 -10.97
C SER A 84 3.95 -9.08 -10.19
N ASN A 85 3.23 -8.75 -9.12
CA ASN A 85 3.61 -7.72 -8.16
C ASN A 85 4.89 -8.11 -7.41
N TYR A 86 5.03 -9.41 -7.07
CA TYR A 86 6.25 -9.94 -6.48
C TYR A 86 7.45 -9.73 -7.39
N ARG A 87 7.33 -10.06 -8.69
CA ARG A 87 8.41 -9.83 -9.66
C ARG A 87 8.81 -8.37 -9.73
N MET A 88 7.85 -7.46 -9.77
CA MET A 88 8.12 -6.02 -9.79
C MET A 88 8.89 -5.60 -8.53
N ALA A 89 8.43 -5.99 -7.33
CA ALA A 89 9.09 -5.68 -6.08
C ALA A 89 10.46 -6.34 -5.99
N TRP A 90 10.61 -7.59 -6.46
CA TRP A 90 11.90 -8.27 -6.54
C TRP A 90 12.91 -7.47 -7.35
N ASN A 91 12.54 -7.07 -8.56
CA ASN A 91 13.43 -6.36 -9.47
C ASN A 91 13.79 -4.93 -9.04
N THR A 92 12.99 -4.32 -8.16
CA THR A 92 13.12 -2.90 -7.81
C THR A 92 13.62 -2.65 -6.38
N LEU A 93 13.40 -3.58 -5.46
CA LEU A 93 13.72 -3.41 -4.04
C LEU A 93 14.38 -4.64 -3.41
N LEU A 94 13.85 -5.86 -3.67
CA LEU A 94 14.20 -7.02 -2.87
C LEU A 94 15.47 -7.73 -3.37
N HIS A 95 15.71 -7.73 -4.68
CA HIS A 95 16.90 -8.35 -5.26
C HIS A 95 18.17 -7.61 -4.82
N GLY A 96 19.08 -8.34 -4.19
CA GLY A 96 20.33 -7.77 -3.65
C GLY A 96 20.19 -7.09 -2.28
N SER A 97 18.98 -7.06 -1.70
CA SER A 97 18.81 -6.67 -0.30
C SER A 97 19.35 -7.74 0.65
N PRO A 98 19.68 -7.40 1.90
CA PRO A 98 20.13 -8.38 2.90
C PRO A 98 18.98 -9.18 3.53
N LEU A 99 17.77 -9.15 2.95
CA LEU A 99 16.63 -9.94 3.44
C LEU A 99 16.87 -11.44 3.27
N GLU A 100 16.63 -12.19 4.32
CA GLU A 100 16.60 -13.65 4.24
C GLU A 100 15.32 -14.16 3.55
N PRO A 101 15.36 -15.32 2.87
CA PRO A 101 14.18 -15.85 2.18
C PRO A 101 12.94 -16.01 3.07
N GLY A 102 13.12 -16.29 4.35
CA GLY A 102 12.04 -16.43 5.34
C GLY A 102 11.36 -15.11 5.73
N GLN A 103 11.93 -13.97 5.35
CA GLN A 103 11.35 -12.64 5.59
C GLN A 103 10.47 -12.15 4.43
N ILE A 104 10.43 -12.86 3.30
CA ILE A 104 9.65 -12.47 2.12
C ILE A 104 8.49 -13.44 1.94
N HIS A 105 7.29 -12.97 2.23
CA HIS A 105 6.05 -13.73 2.21
C HIS A 105 5.23 -13.34 0.98
N ARG A 106 5.36 -14.10 -0.11
CA ARG A 106 4.62 -13.84 -1.34
C ARG A 106 3.27 -14.57 -1.38
N MET A 107 2.30 -13.99 -2.05
CA MET A 107 1.07 -14.70 -2.44
C MET A 107 1.39 -15.69 -3.57
N LYS A 108 0.94 -16.94 -3.43
CA LYS A 108 1.24 -18.03 -4.40
C LYS A 108 0.22 -18.01 -5.55
N GLY A 109 0.29 -16.96 -6.38
CA GLY A 109 -0.65 -16.74 -7.49
C GLY A 109 -0.64 -17.83 -8.56
N GLU A 110 0.42 -18.64 -8.63
CA GLU A 110 0.56 -19.77 -9.54
C GLU A 110 -0.26 -21.01 -9.14
N TRP A 111 -0.82 -21.05 -7.95
CA TRP A 111 -1.66 -22.17 -7.55
C TRP A 111 -2.98 -22.17 -8.31
N GLN A 112 -3.43 -23.37 -8.73
CA GLN A 112 -4.70 -23.51 -9.45
C GLN A 112 -5.91 -23.25 -8.53
N ASP A 113 -5.82 -23.65 -7.28
CA ASP A 113 -6.80 -23.33 -6.24
C ASP A 113 -6.44 -21.99 -5.59
N HIS A 114 -7.05 -20.93 -6.10
CA HIS A 114 -6.80 -19.57 -5.65
C HIS A 114 -7.33 -19.31 -4.23
N ASP A 115 -8.39 -20.00 -3.81
CA ASP A 115 -8.91 -19.90 -2.45
C ASP A 115 -7.96 -20.59 -1.45
N ALA A 116 -7.39 -21.73 -1.81
CA ALA A 116 -6.33 -22.36 -1.02
C ALA A 116 -5.08 -21.48 -0.91
N ALA A 117 -4.70 -20.80 -2.01
CA ALA A 117 -3.57 -19.86 -1.99
C ALA A 117 -3.85 -18.64 -1.09
N ALA A 118 -5.08 -18.11 -1.11
CA ALA A 118 -5.50 -17.03 -0.23
C ALA A 118 -5.50 -17.45 1.26
N ALA A 119 -5.99 -18.65 1.56
CA ALA A 119 -6.01 -19.19 2.91
C ALA A 119 -4.59 -19.45 3.44
N GLU A 120 -3.70 -19.99 2.61
CA GLU A 120 -2.29 -20.18 2.97
C GLU A 120 -1.62 -18.86 3.28
N TYR A 121 -1.80 -17.85 2.42
CA TYR A 121 -1.23 -16.54 2.67
C TYR A 121 -1.78 -15.89 3.94
N GLN A 122 -3.07 -16.04 4.22
CA GLN A 122 -3.66 -15.56 5.47
C GLN A 122 -3.01 -16.22 6.70
N SER A 123 -2.60 -17.48 6.60
CA SER A 123 -1.99 -18.22 7.73
C SER A 123 -0.60 -17.69 8.11
N VAL A 124 0.10 -17.02 7.19
CA VAL A 124 1.43 -16.44 7.43
C VAL A 124 1.38 -14.93 7.72
N LEU A 125 0.22 -14.28 7.57
CA LEU A 125 0.07 -12.88 7.95
C LEU A 125 0.25 -12.68 9.45
N PRO A 126 0.90 -11.57 9.88
CA PRO A 126 0.89 -11.18 11.27
C PRO A 126 -0.54 -10.79 11.71
N PRO A 127 -0.83 -10.78 13.01
CA PRO A 127 -2.14 -10.32 13.53
C PRO A 127 -2.51 -8.92 13.06
N ARG A 128 -1.50 -8.09 12.77
CA ARG A 128 -1.58 -6.72 12.27
C ARG A 128 -0.38 -6.43 11.38
N ILE A 129 -0.60 -5.91 10.20
CA ILE A 129 0.46 -5.37 9.32
C ILE A 129 0.81 -3.96 9.86
N ASP A 130 2.09 -3.70 10.12
CA ASP A 130 2.52 -2.41 10.69
C ASP A 130 2.44 -1.29 9.66
N VAL A 131 2.95 -1.52 8.44
CA VAL A 131 2.91 -0.56 7.33
C VAL A 131 2.27 -1.22 6.12
N LEU A 132 1.12 -0.71 5.69
CA LEU A 132 0.39 -1.21 4.52
C LEU A 132 0.44 -0.19 3.39
N LEU A 133 1.11 -0.54 2.30
CA LEU A 133 1.13 0.26 1.08
C LEU A 133 -0.02 -0.17 0.16
N LEU A 134 -0.76 0.80 -0.32
CA LEU A 134 -1.86 0.62 -1.25
C LEU A 134 -1.68 1.53 -2.47
N GLY A 135 -1.93 0.98 -3.65
CA GLY A 135 -2.15 1.77 -4.85
C GLY A 135 -3.60 2.22 -4.97
N MET A 136 -3.87 3.13 -5.90
CA MET A 136 -5.21 3.53 -6.30
C MET A 136 -5.37 3.42 -7.81
N GLY A 137 -6.45 2.77 -8.27
CA GLY A 137 -6.86 2.77 -9.68
C GLY A 137 -7.50 4.09 -10.11
N GLU A 138 -7.57 4.35 -11.42
CA GLU A 138 -8.35 5.47 -11.96
C GLU A 138 -9.86 5.29 -11.73
N ASP A 139 -10.30 4.04 -11.52
CA ASP A 139 -11.66 3.65 -11.14
C ASP A 139 -11.90 3.63 -9.62
N GLY A 140 -10.89 3.95 -8.82
CA GLY A 140 -10.97 4.00 -7.36
C GLY A 140 -10.73 2.67 -6.65
N HIS A 141 -10.36 1.58 -7.38
CA HIS A 141 -9.96 0.35 -6.72
C HIS A 141 -8.69 0.54 -5.90
N THR A 142 -8.53 -0.28 -4.85
CA THR A 142 -7.29 -0.39 -4.07
C THR A 142 -6.98 -1.85 -3.81
N ALA A 143 -5.70 -2.22 -3.70
CA ALA A 143 -5.28 -3.62 -3.80
C ALA A 143 -5.98 -4.28 -5.02
N SER A 144 -6.69 -5.39 -4.85
CA SER A 144 -7.60 -5.92 -5.88
C SER A 144 -9.08 -5.88 -5.45
N ILE A 145 -9.46 -4.87 -4.65
CA ILE A 145 -10.86 -4.56 -4.30
C ILE A 145 -11.38 -3.57 -5.34
N PHE A 146 -12.13 -4.05 -6.32
CA PHE A 146 -12.70 -3.23 -7.40
C PHE A 146 -14.09 -2.68 -7.02
N PRO A 147 -14.54 -1.56 -7.63
CA PRO A 147 -15.91 -1.07 -7.46
C PRO A 147 -16.94 -2.19 -7.69
N GLY A 148 -17.86 -2.37 -6.74
CA GLY A 148 -18.88 -3.42 -6.79
C GLY A 148 -18.35 -4.86 -6.59
N SER A 149 -17.07 -5.04 -6.25
CA SER A 149 -16.51 -6.36 -5.98
C SER A 149 -17.10 -6.95 -4.68
N PRO A 150 -17.45 -8.27 -4.66
CA PRO A 150 -17.88 -8.93 -3.44
C PRO A 150 -16.86 -8.88 -2.29
N ALA A 151 -15.58 -8.65 -2.60
CA ALA A 151 -14.54 -8.48 -1.58
C ALA A 151 -14.80 -7.30 -0.64
N ILE A 152 -15.57 -6.28 -1.08
CA ILE A 152 -15.93 -5.13 -0.24
C ILE A 152 -16.81 -5.52 0.95
N ASP A 153 -17.56 -6.61 0.82
CA ASP A 153 -18.47 -7.11 1.84
C ASP A 153 -17.84 -8.17 2.75
N GLU A 154 -16.56 -8.52 2.53
CA GLU A 154 -15.86 -9.43 3.43
C GLU A 154 -15.68 -8.79 4.82
N ARG A 155 -15.97 -9.56 5.89
CA ARG A 155 -15.93 -9.05 7.28
C ARG A 155 -15.06 -9.85 8.22
N THR A 156 -14.59 -11.01 7.79
CA THR A 156 -13.90 -11.98 8.66
C THR A 156 -12.53 -12.37 8.15
N ARG A 157 -12.43 -12.74 6.87
CA ARG A 157 -11.17 -13.17 6.26
C ARG A 157 -10.29 -11.96 5.96
N LEU A 158 -8.99 -12.08 6.19
CA LEU A 158 -8.01 -11.04 5.87
C LEU A 158 -7.54 -11.09 4.42
N VAL A 159 -7.69 -12.27 3.78
CA VAL A 159 -7.26 -12.51 2.39
C VAL A 159 -8.32 -13.30 1.66
N VAL A 160 -8.60 -12.94 0.41
CA VAL A 160 -9.53 -13.65 -0.47
C VAL A 160 -9.01 -13.71 -1.90
N ALA A 161 -9.46 -14.70 -2.65
CA ALA A 161 -9.35 -14.71 -4.11
C ALA A 161 -10.53 -13.96 -4.72
N VAL A 162 -10.27 -13.16 -5.75
CA VAL A 162 -11.28 -12.36 -6.43
C VAL A 162 -11.10 -12.36 -7.95
N ARG A 163 -12.19 -12.10 -8.68
CA ARG A 163 -12.12 -11.83 -10.10
C ARG A 163 -11.88 -10.34 -10.37
N SER A 164 -10.91 -10.08 -11.23
CA SER A 164 -10.61 -8.75 -11.74
C SER A 164 -11.42 -8.47 -13.01
N PRO A 165 -11.90 -7.24 -13.20
CA PRO A 165 -12.49 -6.82 -14.48
C PRO A 165 -11.46 -6.68 -15.61
N ARG A 166 -10.17 -6.85 -15.30
CA ARG A 166 -9.03 -6.73 -16.24
C ARG A 166 -8.10 -7.94 -16.13
N PRO A 167 -7.48 -8.39 -17.21
CA PRO A 167 -6.47 -9.45 -17.16
C PRO A 167 -5.29 -9.08 -16.26
N PRO A 168 -4.64 -10.09 -15.65
CA PRO A 168 -5.09 -11.45 -15.41
C PRO A 168 -6.38 -11.49 -14.59
N GLU A 169 -7.27 -12.45 -14.90
CA GLU A 169 -8.63 -12.50 -14.36
C GLU A 169 -8.69 -12.71 -12.85
N TRP A 170 -7.82 -13.55 -12.33
CA TRP A 170 -7.79 -13.87 -10.90
C TRP A 170 -6.72 -13.10 -10.14
N ARG A 171 -7.08 -12.73 -8.90
CA ARG A 171 -6.22 -12.02 -7.94
C ARG A 171 -6.35 -12.64 -6.56
N ILE A 172 -5.31 -12.51 -5.78
CA ILE A 172 -5.36 -12.68 -4.33
C ILE A 172 -5.21 -11.29 -3.72
N THR A 173 -6.04 -10.92 -2.74
CA THR A 173 -6.08 -9.55 -2.20
C THR A 173 -6.32 -9.53 -0.70
N LEU A 174 -5.71 -8.55 -0.03
CA LEU A 174 -6.15 -8.14 1.30
C LEU A 174 -7.58 -7.61 1.24
N THR A 175 -8.31 -7.76 2.34
CA THR A 175 -9.73 -7.41 2.48
C THR A 175 -9.92 -6.14 3.31
N PRO A 176 -11.14 -5.57 3.40
CA PRO A 176 -11.43 -4.45 4.29
C PRO A 176 -11.00 -4.69 5.75
N PRO A 177 -11.25 -5.87 6.39
CA PRO A 177 -10.73 -6.16 7.72
C PRO A 177 -9.21 -6.12 7.86
N ALA A 178 -8.45 -6.49 6.81
CA ALA A 178 -7.00 -6.41 6.84
C ALA A 178 -6.52 -4.95 6.77
N ILE A 179 -7.17 -4.13 5.94
CA ILE A 179 -6.88 -2.70 5.81
C ILE A 179 -7.21 -1.96 7.12
N GLU A 180 -8.38 -2.24 7.70
CA GLU A 180 -8.83 -1.61 8.95
C GLU A 180 -7.91 -1.93 10.14
N LYS A 181 -7.38 -3.15 10.21
CA LYS A 181 -6.48 -3.58 11.27
C LYS A 181 -5.04 -3.08 11.11
N ALA A 182 -4.63 -2.63 9.94
CA ALA A 182 -3.26 -2.19 9.68
C ALA A 182 -2.83 -1.03 10.59
N GLY A 183 -1.54 -0.95 10.87
CA GLY A 183 -0.95 0.10 11.70
C GLY A 183 -1.01 1.46 11.03
N THR A 184 -0.19 1.63 10.03
CA THR A 184 -0.22 2.79 9.14
C THR A 184 -0.58 2.33 7.74
N VAL A 185 -1.65 2.90 7.16
CA VAL A 185 -2.02 2.68 5.77
C VAL A 185 -1.53 3.86 4.94
N MET A 186 -0.80 3.59 3.87
CA MET A 186 -0.26 4.62 2.98
C MET A 186 -0.76 4.40 1.55
N VAL A 187 -1.48 5.38 1.00
CA VAL A 187 -2.01 5.34 -0.36
C VAL A 187 -1.06 6.08 -1.30
N LEU A 188 -0.55 5.39 -2.32
CA LEU A 188 0.32 5.96 -3.33
C LEU A 188 -0.48 6.26 -4.60
N ALA A 189 -0.51 7.54 -5.00
CA ALA A 189 -1.13 7.95 -6.25
C ALA A 189 -0.32 9.04 -6.96
N SER A 190 -0.08 8.87 -8.26
CA SER A 190 0.67 9.82 -9.09
C SER A 190 0.05 9.96 -10.47
N GLY A 191 0.21 11.15 -11.06
CA GLY A 191 -0.23 11.50 -12.39
C GLY A 191 -1.65 12.07 -12.48
N CYS A 192 -1.86 12.96 -13.43
CA CYS A 192 -3.11 13.72 -13.62
C CYS A 192 -4.36 12.83 -13.81
N ARG A 193 -4.20 11.61 -14.38
CA ARG A 193 -5.33 10.68 -14.54
C ARG A 193 -5.92 10.19 -13.22
N LYS A 194 -5.18 10.35 -12.10
CA LYS A 194 -5.67 10.01 -10.76
C LYS A 194 -6.42 11.14 -10.08
N ALA A 195 -6.21 12.41 -10.50
CA ALA A 195 -6.75 13.59 -9.83
C ALA A 195 -8.28 13.55 -9.63
N PRO A 196 -9.12 13.20 -10.64
CA PRO A 196 -10.55 13.14 -10.45
C PRO A 196 -10.98 12.13 -9.38
N MET A 197 -10.27 10.99 -9.31
CA MET A 197 -10.59 9.96 -8.34
C MET A 197 -10.05 10.30 -6.95
N VAL A 198 -8.88 10.94 -6.83
CA VAL A 198 -8.39 11.52 -5.57
C VAL A 198 -9.41 12.51 -5.01
N ALA A 199 -9.89 13.44 -5.85
CA ALA A 199 -10.90 14.40 -5.45
C ALA A 199 -12.21 13.71 -5.01
N ARG A 200 -12.69 12.74 -5.79
CA ARG A 200 -13.90 11.97 -5.44
C ARG A 200 -13.74 11.22 -4.12
N ALA A 201 -12.59 10.61 -3.87
CA ALA A 201 -12.33 9.86 -2.64
C ALA A 201 -12.28 10.78 -1.41
N ILE A 202 -11.65 11.95 -1.51
CA ILE A 202 -11.39 12.84 -0.37
C ILE A 202 -12.56 13.80 -0.11
N ARG A 203 -13.20 14.33 -1.16
CA ARG A 203 -14.30 15.30 -1.05
C ARG A 203 -15.67 14.67 -1.02
N GLY A 204 -15.80 13.47 -1.63
CA GLY A 204 -17.09 12.79 -1.77
C GLY A 204 -17.62 12.22 -0.45
N SER A 205 -18.88 11.85 -0.45
CA SER A 205 -19.45 11.04 0.63
C SER A 205 -18.74 9.68 0.71
N PHE A 206 -18.70 9.10 1.92
CA PHE A 206 -18.12 7.78 2.12
C PHE A 206 -18.97 6.71 1.42
N ASP A 207 -18.45 6.14 0.36
CA ASP A 207 -19.06 5.13 -0.50
C ASP A 207 -17.99 4.11 -0.98
N PRO A 208 -17.48 3.26 -0.10
CA PRO A 208 -16.42 2.32 -0.44
C PRO A 208 -16.86 1.22 -1.43
N ILE A 209 -18.15 1.05 -1.66
CA ILE A 209 -18.67 0.12 -2.69
C ILE A 209 -18.29 0.63 -4.08
N ASN A 210 -18.42 1.93 -4.33
CA ASN A 210 -18.11 2.55 -5.61
C ASN A 210 -16.73 3.21 -5.65
N VAL A 211 -16.11 3.45 -4.50
CA VAL A 211 -14.78 4.07 -4.35
C VAL A 211 -13.97 3.30 -3.29
N PRO A 212 -13.53 2.07 -3.59
CA PRO A 212 -12.88 1.19 -2.61
C PRO A 212 -11.67 1.78 -1.89
N VAL A 213 -10.93 2.70 -2.52
CA VAL A 213 -9.79 3.37 -1.88
C VAL A 213 -10.20 4.18 -0.64
N GLN A 214 -11.49 4.50 -0.47
CA GLN A 214 -11.99 5.13 0.76
C GLN A 214 -11.89 4.22 2.00
N LEU A 215 -11.67 2.92 1.85
CA LEU A 215 -11.28 2.04 2.95
C LEU A 215 -9.98 2.52 3.63
N ALA A 216 -9.13 3.23 2.89
CA ALA A 216 -7.87 3.81 3.36
C ALA A 216 -7.97 5.34 3.57
N LEU A 217 -9.18 5.90 3.68
CA LEU A 217 -9.37 7.36 3.77
C LEU A 217 -8.67 7.97 5.00
N ALA A 218 -8.64 7.27 6.13
CA ALA A 218 -7.96 7.71 7.34
C ALA A 218 -6.42 7.60 7.28
N GLY A 219 -5.87 7.05 6.21
CA GLY A 219 -4.44 6.81 6.02
C GLY A 219 -3.65 8.05 5.59
N VAL A 220 -2.37 7.82 5.28
CA VAL A 220 -1.46 8.80 4.71
C VAL A 220 -1.52 8.69 3.19
N TRP A 221 -1.89 9.77 2.52
CA TRP A 221 -1.97 9.83 1.05
C TRP A 221 -0.72 10.51 0.50
N LEU A 222 0.08 9.75 -0.22
CA LEU A 222 1.29 10.22 -0.89
C LEU A 222 0.93 10.53 -2.34
N LEU A 223 0.92 11.81 -2.67
CA LEU A 223 0.47 12.33 -3.96
C LEU A 223 1.58 13.13 -4.64
N ASP A 224 1.68 13.06 -5.96
CA ASP A 224 2.37 14.11 -6.71
C ASP A 224 1.43 15.29 -6.97
N ARG A 225 1.96 16.40 -7.49
CA ARG A 225 1.17 17.60 -7.80
C ARG A 225 0.06 17.31 -8.79
N ASP A 226 0.32 16.46 -9.79
CA ASP A 226 -0.66 16.14 -10.81
C ASP A 226 -1.83 15.35 -10.23
N ALA A 227 -1.58 14.38 -9.37
CA ALA A 227 -2.65 13.63 -8.69
C ALA A 227 -3.41 14.49 -7.67
N ALA A 228 -2.77 15.52 -7.09
CA ALA A 228 -3.38 16.43 -6.13
C ALA A 228 -4.08 17.65 -6.76
N SER A 229 -4.04 17.81 -8.08
CA SER A 229 -4.47 19.04 -8.76
C SER A 229 -5.94 19.43 -8.54
N GLU A 230 -6.82 18.47 -8.26
CA GLU A 230 -8.23 18.74 -7.98
C GLU A 230 -8.56 18.88 -6.49
N ILE A 231 -7.54 18.86 -5.61
CA ILE A 231 -7.68 19.05 -4.15
C ILE A 231 -6.71 20.12 -3.60
N GLU A 232 -6.10 20.95 -4.43
CA GLU A 232 -5.08 21.92 -4.03
C GLU A 232 -5.51 22.82 -2.86
N ASP A 233 -6.77 23.23 -2.83
CA ASP A 233 -7.36 24.05 -1.77
C ASP A 233 -7.44 23.33 -0.41
N LEU A 234 -7.51 22.01 -0.40
CA LEU A 234 -7.55 21.20 0.82
C LEU A 234 -6.16 20.83 1.35
N VAL A 235 -5.15 20.79 0.49
CA VAL A 235 -3.79 20.35 0.84
C VAL A 235 -3.22 21.07 2.08
N PRO A 236 -3.32 22.42 2.22
CA PRO A 236 -2.80 23.11 3.39
C PRO A 236 -3.47 22.70 4.71
N ILE A 237 -4.76 22.35 4.66
CA ILE A 237 -5.53 21.90 5.83
C ILE A 237 -5.08 20.50 6.22
N LEU A 238 -5.09 19.57 5.26
CA LEU A 238 -4.76 18.15 5.46
C LEU A 238 -3.29 17.94 5.90
N GLN A 239 -2.37 18.80 5.43
CA GLN A 239 -0.98 18.77 5.88
C GLN A 239 -0.80 19.31 7.31
N ARG A 240 -1.60 20.27 7.76
CA ARG A 240 -1.56 20.79 9.14
C ARG A 240 -2.01 19.75 10.15
N GLU A 241 -3.10 19.05 9.86
CA GLU A 241 -3.62 17.98 10.71
C GLU A 241 -2.58 16.87 10.89
N ARG A 242 -1.85 16.52 9.83
CA ARG A 242 -0.75 15.56 9.91
C ARG A 242 0.34 15.99 10.89
N LYS A 243 0.82 17.23 10.82
CA LYS A 243 1.86 17.76 11.73
C LYS A 243 1.40 17.71 13.18
N GLN A 244 0.12 17.98 13.44
CA GLN A 244 -0.44 17.89 14.80
C GLN A 244 -0.48 16.44 15.29
N MET A 245 -0.88 15.47 14.45
CA MET A 245 -0.89 14.06 14.82
C MET A 245 0.52 13.52 15.09
N GLN A 246 1.52 13.93 14.31
CA GLN A 246 2.92 13.54 14.52
C GLN A 246 3.49 14.13 15.83
N SER A 247 3.10 15.34 16.21
CA SER A 247 3.57 15.98 17.46
C SER A 247 2.96 15.36 18.73
N VAL A 248 1.88 14.60 18.61
CA VAL A 248 1.20 13.90 19.72
C VAL A 248 1.68 12.45 19.87
N ARG A 249 2.37 11.88 18.86
CA ARG A 249 3.02 10.56 19.03
C ARG A 249 4.08 10.69 20.14
N PRO A 250 4.02 9.92 21.26
CA PRO A 250 5.03 9.98 22.28
C PRO A 250 6.38 9.63 21.66
N SER A 251 7.38 10.51 21.84
CA SER A 251 8.76 10.11 21.60
C SER A 251 9.05 8.94 22.53
N ALA A 252 9.26 7.76 22.00
CA ALA A 252 9.77 6.64 22.77
C ALA A 252 11.13 7.06 23.34
N ARG A 253 11.22 7.14 24.65
CA ARG A 253 12.46 7.34 25.41
C ARG A 253 12.97 5.98 25.86
#